data_bd7ac88091dd5486680684c3ce595835
#
_entry.id   bd7ac88091dd5486680684c3ce595835
#
_cell.length_a   1.000
_cell.length_b   1.000
_cell.length_c   1.000
_cell.angle_alpha   90.00
_cell.angle_beta   90.00
_cell.angle_gamma   90.00
#
_symmetry.space_group_name_H-M   'P 1'
#
loop_
_entity.id
_entity.type
_entity.pdbx_description
1 polymer ?
#
loop_
_entity_poly.entity_id
_entity_poly.type
_entity_poly.pdbx_seq_one_letter_code
_entity_poly.pdbx_strand_id
1 'polypeptide(L)'
;MKFVKVFLAAVTFITASVSPAFADAKVEILGASYGGSGCPNESASVSVSPDGQELTILFDKFAAIGNVSAQRRKSCNLSIPIKLPQGFQISLYDADYRGYVAPATTGRLRAEYFFAGNRGPVFSRTFRGETDYNVRDSLATVANVWSACGDSVNMRVNAAMTASGTGMATVDSIDLAHRGLVYHIKYRTCR
;
A
#
# COMPACT_ATOMS: atom_id res chain seq x y z
N MET A 1 63.33 38.74 -48.97
CA MET A 1 61.89 38.71 -48.63
C MET A 1 61.60 37.37 -47.98
N LYS A 2 61.43 37.33 -46.63
CA LYS A 2 61.11 36.14 -45.86
C LYS A 2 59.60 36.10 -45.53
N PHE A 3 58.91 35.12 -46.08
CA PHE A 3 57.49 34.89 -45.76
C PHE A 3 57.34 34.13 -44.41
N VAL A 4 56.75 34.78 -43.42
CA VAL A 4 56.36 34.16 -42.16
C VAL A 4 54.98 33.50 -42.36
N LYS A 5 54.91 32.17 -42.25
CA LYS A 5 53.63 31.45 -42.25
C LYS A 5 53.08 31.42 -40.80
N VAL A 6 51.98 32.12 -40.56
CA VAL A 6 51.20 32.07 -39.30
C VAL A 6 50.30 30.84 -39.38
N PHE A 7 50.54 29.85 -38.51
CA PHE A 7 49.61 28.73 -38.30
C PHE A 7 48.54 29.13 -37.27
N LEU A 8 47.32 29.29 -37.71
CA LEU A 8 46.17 29.43 -36.83
C LEU A 8 45.77 28.03 -36.32
N ALA A 9 46.00 27.75 -35.04
CA ALA A 9 45.49 26.53 -34.38
C ALA A 9 44.02 26.79 -33.94
N ALA A 10 43.06 26.11 -34.56
CA ALA A 10 41.65 26.13 -34.16
C ALA A 10 41.47 25.20 -32.94
N VAL A 11 41.19 25.78 -31.79
CA VAL A 11 40.83 25.04 -30.57
C VAL A 11 39.33 24.75 -30.62
N THR A 12 38.97 23.52 -30.93
CA THR A 12 37.57 23.04 -30.86
C THR A 12 37.19 22.72 -29.40
N PHE A 13 36.35 23.54 -28.80
CA PHE A 13 35.72 23.24 -27.50
C PHE A 13 34.64 22.18 -27.70
N ILE A 14 34.89 20.95 -27.21
CA ILE A 14 33.86 19.90 -27.10
C ILE A 14 33.07 20.20 -25.83
N THR A 15 31.88 20.78 -25.98
CA THR A 15 30.91 20.88 -24.88
C THR A 15 30.27 19.51 -24.65
N ALA A 16 30.72 18.79 -23.62
CA ALA A 16 30.05 17.60 -23.15
C ALA A 16 28.69 18.00 -22.53
N SER A 17 27.60 17.72 -23.23
CA SER A 17 26.25 17.83 -22.70
C SER A 17 26.06 16.73 -21.66
N VAL A 18 26.11 17.09 -20.36
CA VAL A 18 25.74 16.21 -19.25
C VAL A 18 24.22 16.15 -19.26
N SER A 19 23.65 15.11 -19.85
CA SER A 19 22.22 14.79 -19.67
C SER A 19 22.01 14.45 -18.20
N PRO A 20 21.06 15.12 -17.49
CA PRO A 20 20.70 14.67 -16.14
C PRO A 20 20.16 13.25 -16.25
N ALA A 21 20.84 12.30 -15.65
CA ALA A 21 20.28 10.97 -15.42
C ALA A 21 19.11 11.17 -14.45
N PHE A 22 17.89 11.11 -14.95
CA PHE A 22 16.73 10.95 -14.10
C PHE A 22 16.88 9.59 -13.41
N ALA A 23 17.33 9.60 -12.16
CA ALA A 23 17.27 8.44 -11.32
C ALA A 23 15.81 7.95 -11.34
N ASP A 24 15.62 6.69 -11.68
CA ASP A 24 14.30 6.07 -11.80
C ASP A 24 13.60 6.27 -10.46
N ALA A 25 12.52 7.07 -10.48
CA ALA A 25 11.87 7.54 -9.27
C ALA A 25 11.03 6.39 -8.69
N LYS A 26 11.70 5.50 -7.94
CA LYS A 26 11.11 4.28 -7.40
C LYS A 26 10.44 4.54 -6.07
N VAL A 27 9.16 4.15 -5.97
CA VAL A 27 8.41 4.08 -4.72
C VAL A 27 8.64 2.70 -4.12
N GLU A 28 8.95 2.61 -2.81
CA GLU A 28 9.25 1.36 -2.13
C GLU A 28 8.46 1.22 -0.82
N ILE A 29 7.76 0.11 -0.65
CA ILE A 29 7.19 -0.31 0.63
C ILE A 29 8.32 -0.90 1.46
N LEU A 30 8.53 -0.37 2.67
CA LEU A 30 9.63 -0.78 3.55
C LEU A 30 9.24 -1.89 4.54
N GLY A 31 7.96 -2.26 4.58
CA GLY A 31 7.42 -3.24 5.51
C GLY A 31 6.09 -2.80 6.11
N ALA A 32 5.68 -3.43 7.20
CA ALA A 32 4.54 -3.00 7.99
C ALA A 32 4.76 -3.30 9.47
N SER A 33 4.23 -2.45 10.33
CA SER A 33 3.97 -2.75 11.73
C SER A 33 2.47 -2.87 11.95
N TYR A 34 2.08 -3.71 12.90
CA TYR A 34 0.68 -4.01 13.15
C TYR A 34 0.37 -4.11 14.65
N GLY A 35 -0.91 -3.95 14.99
CA GLY A 35 -1.40 -4.13 16.35
C GLY A 35 -2.91 -4.04 16.43
N GLY A 36 -3.50 -4.79 17.32
CA GLY A 36 -4.94 -4.82 17.54
C GLY A 36 -5.47 -6.16 18.02
N SER A 37 -6.77 -6.22 18.29
CA SER A 37 -7.41 -7.46 18.78
C SER A 37 -7.48 -8.58 17.72
N GLY A 38 -7.36 -8.24 16.44
CA GLY A 38 -7.30 -9.19 15.32
C GLY A 38 -5.86 -9.55 14.92
N CYS A 39 -4.88 -8.75 15.32
CA CYS A 39 -3.47 -8.95 15.02
C CYS A 39 -2.61 -8.57 16.23
N PRO A 40 -2.71 -9.30 17.37
CA PRO A 40 -1.81 -9.10 18.49
C PRO A 40 -0.36 -9.41 18.10
N ASN A 41 0.60 -9.07 18.94
CA ASN A 41 2.01 -9.34 18.68
C ASN A 41 2.23 -10.81 18.27
N GLU A 42 3.12 -11.03 17.30
CA GLU A 42 3.51 -12.35 16.80
C GLU A 42 2.37 -13.17 16.16
N SER A 43 1.28 -12.52 15.75
CA SER A 43 0.14 -13.19 15.12
C SER A 43 -0.08 -12.80 13.67
N ALA A 44 0.91 -12.20 13.05
CA ALA A 44 0.89 -11.93 11.62
C ALA A 44 2.30 -11.98 11.03
N SER A 45 2.39 -12.47 9.79
CA SER A 45 3.61 -12.48 9.00
C SER A 45 3.55 -11.40 7.95
N VAL A 46 4.61 -10.60 7.83
CA VAL A 46 4.73 -9.51 6.88
C VAL A 46 5.80 -9.85 5.85
N SER A 47 5.47 -9.79 4.58
CA SER A 47 6.38 -10.02 3.47
C SER A 47 6.29 -8.88 2.46
N VAL A 48 7.43 -8.37 2.03
CA VAL A 48 7.56 -7.36 0.96
C VAL A 48 8.26 -8.00 -0.23
N SER A 49 7.76 -7.76 -1.43
CA SER A 49 8.42 -8.22 -2.66
C SER A 49 9.82 -7.63 -2.81
N PRO A 50 10.76 -8.32 -3.50
CA PRO A 50 12.13 -7.84 -3.67
C PRO A 50 12.25 -6.48 -4.35
N ASP A 51 11.25 -6.10 -5.14
CA ASP A 51 11.18 -4.79 -5.79
C ASP A 51 10.50 -3.71 -4.93
N GLY A 52 9.99 -4.06 -3.74
CA GLY A 52 9.32 -3.15 -2.82
C GLY A 52 7.93 -2.67 -3.27
N GLN A 53 7.32 -3.34 -4.27
CA GLN A 53 6.05 -2.89 -4.85
C GLN A 53 4.82 -3.61 -4.28
N GLU A 54 5.03 -4.76 -3.65
CA GLU A 54 3.96 -5.57 -3.09
C GLU A 54 4.21 -5.84 -1.61
N LEU A 55 3.14 -5.80 -0.82
CA LEU A 55 3.14 -6.15 0.59
C LEU A 55 2.05 -7.19 0.83
N THR A 56 2.42 -8.32 1.41
CA THR A 56 1.49 -9.35 1.88
C THR A 56 1.56 -9.46 3.39
N ILE A 57 0.40 -9.49 4.04
CA ILE A 57 0.27 -9.74 5.47
C ILE A 57 -0.66 -10.94 5.66
N LEU A 58 -0.16 -11.98 6.31
CA LEU A 58 -0.91 -13.18 6.69
C LEU A 58 -1.25 -13.10 8.17
N PHE A 59 -2.47 -13.45 8.55
CA PHE A 59 -2.97 -13.36 9.92
C PHE A 59 -3.34 -14.73 10.48
N ASP A 60 -2.89 -15.03 11.70
CA ASP A 60 -3.22 -16.27 12.40
C ASP A 60 -4.43 -16.12 13.35
N LYS A 61 -4.75 -14.89 13.77
CA LYS A 61 -5.73 -14.62 14.83
C LYS A 61 -6.81 -13.61 14.45
N PHE A 62 -6.91 -13.21 13.19
CA PHE A 62 -7.90 -12.24 12.77
C PHE A 62 -9.27 -12.89 12.50
N ALA A 63 -9.85 -13.48 13.54
CA ALA A 63 -11.13 -14.18 13.51
C ALA A 63 -12.11 -13.56 14.51
N ALA A 64 -13.25 -13.06 14.02
CA ALA A 64 -14.38 -12.61 14.82
C ALA A 64 -15.37 -13.77 15.04
N ILE A 65 -15.93 -13.92 16.26
CA ILE A 65 -16.83 -15.02 16.64
C ILE A 65 -18.22 -14.45 16.97
N GLY A 66 -19.23 -14.85 16.19
CA GLY A 66 -20.54 -14.22 16.19
C GLY A 66 -21.37 -14.39 17.48
N ASN A 67 -21.27 -15.55 18.13
CA ASN A 67 -21.98 -15.88 19.36
C ASN A 67 -21.26 -15.47 20.65
N VAL A 68 -20.03 -14.95 20.56
CA VAL A 68 -19.25 -14.49 21.72
C VAL A 68 -19.14 -12.99 21.72
N SER A 69 -19.89 -12.31 22.58
CA SER A 69 -20.05 -10.83 22.57
C SER A 69 -18.70 -10.10 22.57
N ALA A 70 -17.75 -10.49 23.40
CA ALA A 70 -16.42 -9.88 23.46
C ALA A 70 -15.53 -10.15 22.22
N GLN A 71 -15.91 -11.09 21.37
CA GLN A 71 -15.16 -11.50 20.19
C GLN A 71 -15.88 -11.20 18.87
N ARG A 72 -17.07 -10.60 18.92
CA ARG A 72 -17.82 -10.25 17.71
C ARG A 72 -17.10 -9.29 16.77
N ARG A 73 -16.18 -8.52 17.29
CA ARG A 73 -15.38 -7.59 16.51
C ARG A 73 -13.90 -7.78 16.80
N LYS A 74 -13.15 -7.95 15.76
CA LYS A 74 -11.68 -7.94 15.75
C LYS A 74 -11.19 -6.79 14.86
N SER A 75 -10.11 -6.15 15.24
CA SER A 75 -9.51 -5.05 14.47
C SER A 75 -8.00 -5.17 14.43
N CYS A 76 -7.44 -4.73 13.33
CA CYS A 76 -6.00 -4.62 13.11
C CYS A 76 -5.68 -3.25 12.53
N ASN A 77 -4.75 -2.55 13.15
CA ASN A 77 -4.21 -1.28 12.68
C ASN A 77 -2.84 -1.56 12.08
N LEU A 78 -2.67 -1.21 10.82
CA LEU A 78 -1.40 -1.34 10.09
C LEU A 78 -0.76 0.03 9.92
N SER A 79 0.56 0.07 9.99
CA SER A 79 1.39 1.22 9.69
C SER A 79 2.45 0.80 8.68
N ILE A 80 2.37 1.33 7.48
CA ILE A 80 3.12 0.90 6.30
C ILE A 80 4.01 2.06 5.85
N PRO A 81 5.29 2.07 6.24
CA PRO A 81 6.23 3.08 5.78
C PRO A 81 6.54 2.86 4.30
N ILE A 82 6.45 3.94 3.53
CA ILE A 82 6.70 3.96 2.09
C ILE A 82 7.72 5.03 1.79
N LYS A 83 8.81 4.64 1.14
CA LYS A 83 9.83 5.55 0.65
C LYS A 83 9.41 6.11 -0.71
N LEU A 84 9.51 7.42 -0.85
CA LEU A 84 9.20 8.14 -2.07
C LEU A 84 10.45 8.86 -2.60
N PRO A 85 10.53 9.11 -3.91
CA PRO A 85 11.45 10.10 -4.43
C PRO A 85 11.13 11.49 -3.84
N GLN A 86 12.16 12.25 -3.53
CA GLN A 86 11.98 13.60 -2.99
C GLN A 86 11.15 14.47 -3.94
N GLY A 87 10.22 15.24 -3.40
CA GLY A 87 9.34 16.11 -4.19
C GLY A 87 8.13 15.42 -4.81
N PHE A 88 7.85 14.16 -4.43
CA PHE A 88 6.69 13.42 -4.91
C PHE A 88 5.67 13.15 -3.80
N GLN A 89 4.43 12.94 -4.22
CA GLN A 89 3.30 12.46 -3.41
C GLN A 89 2.72 11.21 -4.06
N ILE A 90 2.18 10.29 -3.25
CA ILE A 90 1.47 9.11 -3.75
C ILE A 90 0.02 9.10 -3.30
N SER A 91 -0.82 8.41 -4.05
CA SER A 91 -2.16 8.01 -3.65
C SER A 91 -2.14 6.61 -3.02
N LEU A 92 -3.31 6.13 -2.61
CA LEU A 92 -3.47 4.84 -1.95
C LEU A 92 -3.28 3.68 -2.93
N TYR A 93 -2.82 2.53 -2.41
CA TYR A 93 -2.71 1.26 -3.14
C TYR A 93 -4.03 0.52 -3.18
N ASP A 94 -4.22 -0.32 -4.19
CA ASP A 94 -5.27 -1.33 -4.17
C ASP A 94 -4.98 -2.38 -3.09
N ALA A 95 -6.03 -2.92 -2.49
CA ALA A 95 -5.93 -3.92 -1.45
C ALA A 95 -6.82 -5.13 -1.75
N ASP A 96 -6.24 -6.31 -1.72
CA ASP A 96 -6.96 -7.57 -1.81
C ASP A 96 -7.10 -8.17 -0.41
N TYR A 97 -8.32 -8.59 -0.06
CA TYR A 97 -8.64 -9.24 1.21
C TYR A 97 -9.14 -10.65 0.95
N ARG A 98 -8.58 -11.61 1.68
CA ARG A 98 -9.02 -13.01 1.66
C ARG A 98 -9.41 -13.44 3.05
N GLY A 99 -10.37 -14.34 3.11
CA GLY A 99 -10.83 -14.93 4.35
C GLY A 99 -12.04 -15.82 4.15
N TYR A 100 -12.62 -16.23 5.26
CA TYR A 100 -13.71 -17.17 5.32
C TYR A 100 -14.83 -16.70 6.24
N VAL A 101 -16.05 -17.06 5.92
CA VAL A 101 -17.22 -16.92 6.79
C VAL A 101 -17.90 -18.28 6.96
N ALA A 102 -18.14 -18.69 8.20
CA ALA A 102 -18.73 -19.97 8.54
C ALA A 102 -20.26 -20.01 8.24
N PRO A 103 -20.84 -21.24 8.14
CA PRO A 103 -22.29 -21.41 8.07
C PRO A 103 -23.04 -20.64 9.16
N ALA A 104 -24.28 -20.25 8.89
CA ALA A 104 -25.17 -19.51 9.80
C ALA A 104 -24.53 -18.25 10.42
N THR A 105 -23.61 -17.62 9.70
CA THR A 105 -22.86 -16.44 10.13
C THR A 105 -22.94 -15.35 9.08
N THR A 106 -22.95 -14.10 9.53
CA THR A 106 -22.74 -12.92 8.68
C THR A 106 -21.45 -12.25 9.12
N GLY A 107 -20.48 -12.15 8.20
CA GLY A 107 -19.24 -11.43 8.36
C GLY A 107 -19.31 -10.05 7.70
N ARG A 108 -18.80 -9.02 8.36
CA ARG A 108 -18.65 -7.69 7.76
C ARG A 108 -17.20 -7.24 7.89
N LEU A 109 -16.52 -7.16 6.76
CA LEU A 109 -15.23 -6.54 6.61
C LEU A 109 -15.40 -5.04 6.46
N ARG A 110 -14.58 -4.25 7.18
CA ARG A 110 -14.44 -2.81 7.02
C ARG A 110 -12.96 -2.47 7.05
N ALA A 111 -12.50 -1.69 6.09
CA ALA A 111 -11.17 -1.14 6.07
C ALA A 111 -11.21 0.37 5.80
N GLU A 112 -10.35 1.13 6.46
CA GLU A 112 -10.18 2.56 6.29
C GLU A 112 -8.70 2.83 6.04
N TYR A 113 -8.42 3.62 5.01
CA TYR A 113 -7.06 3.89 4.55
C TYR A 113 -6.78 5.37 4.62
N PHE A 114 -5.63 5.76 5.13
CA PHE A 114 -5.27 7.17 5.21
C PHE A 114 -3.76 7.36 5.32
N PHE A 115 -3.29 8.54 4.95
CA PHE A 115 -1.98 9.02 5.35
C PHE A 115 -2.11 9.84 6.64
N ALA A 116 -1.06 9.88 7.45
CA ALA A 116 -1.08 10.61 8.73
C ALA A 116 -1.65 12.03 8.56
N GLY A 117 -2.62 12.39 9.39
CA GLY A 117 -3.28 13.70 9.38
C GLY A 117 -4.51 13.83 8.46
N ASN A 118 -4.83 12.85 7.63
CA ASN A 118 -5.95 12.87 6.70
C ASN A 118 -6.97 11.78 6.98
N ARG A 119 -8.24 12.04 6.66
CA ARG A 119 -9.26 10.99 6.57
C ARG A 119 -9.19 10.35 5.19
N GLY A 120 -9.41 9.06 5.12
CA GLY A 120 -9.38 8.31 3.89
C GLY A 120 -10.68 7.58 3.57
N PRO A 121 -10.74 6.93 2.41
CA PRO A 121 -11.89 6.15 2.00
C PRO A 121 -12.11 4.96 2.93
N VAL A 122 -13.37 4.55 2.99
CA VAL A 122 -13.80 3.38 3.76
C VAL A 122 -14.35 2.34 2.80
N PHE A 123 -13.72 1.20 2.79
CA PHE A 123 -14.22 -0.01 2.15
C PHE A 123 -15.08 -0.80 3.14
N SER A 124 -16.18 -1.37 2.68
CA SER A 124 -17.00 -2.27 3.48
C SER A 124 -17.67 -3.32 2.62
N ARG A 125 -17.55 -4.59 3.03
CA ARG A 125 -18.20 -5.73 2.40
C ARG A 125 -18.87 -6.60 3.46
N THR A 126 -20.01 -7.16 3.10
CA THR A 126 -20.78 -8.08 3.95
C THR A 126 -20.91 -9.41 3.22
N PHE A 127 -20.60 -10.48 3.92
CA PHE A 127 -20.68 -11.85 3.47
C PHE A 127 -21.70 -12.60 4.32
N ARG A 128 -22.49 -13.50 3.74
CA ARG A 128 -23.55 -14.23 4.43
C ARG A 128 -23.45 -15.72 4.13
N GLY A 129 -23.52 -16.51 5.20
CA GLY A 129 -23.40 -17.96 5.10
C GLY A 129 -21.97 -18.42 4.78
N GLU A 130 -21.82 -19.68 4.52
CA GLU A 130 -20.54 -20.30 4.21
C GLU A 130 -19.94 -19.70 2.93
N THR A 131 -18.80 -19.05 3.05
CA THR A 131 -18.19 -18.33 1.94
C THR A 131 -16.68 -18.15 2.15
N ASP A 132 -15.89 -18.68 1.23
CA ASP A 132 -14.51 -18.22 1.01
C ASP A 132 -14.57 -16.95 0.17
N TYR A 133 -13.93 -15.89 0.61
CA TYR A 133 -13.94 -14.64 -0.13
C TYR A 133 -12.54 -14.18 -0.54
N ASN A 134 -12.48 -13.59 -1.72
CA ASN A 134 -11.34 -12.84 -2.23
C ASN A 134 -11.89 -11.55 -2.85
N VAL A 135 -11.72 -10.42 -2.18
CA VAL A 135 -12.29 -9.15 -2.62
C VAL A 135 -11.22 -8.08 -2.74
N ARG A 136 -11.34 -7.30 -3.82
CA ARG A 136 -10.47 -6.17 -4.10
C ARG A 136 -11.15 -4.86 -3.72
N ASP A 137 -10.39 -3.99 -3.09
CA ASP A 137 -10.68 -2.58 -2.94
C ASP A 137 -9.77 -1.77 -3.89
N SER A 138 -10.36 -1.24 -4.95
CA SER A 138 -9.63 -0.51 -6.00
C SER A 138 -9.39 0.95 -5.61
N LEU A 139 -8.62 1.17 -4.56
CA LEU A 139 -8.34 2.48 -3.99
C LEU A 139 -7.57 3.40 -4.94
N ALA A 140 -6.64 2.85 -5.72
CA ALA A 140 -5.85 3.62 -6.67
C ALA A 140 -6.72 4.31 -7.74
N THR A 141 -7.89 3.76 -8.05
CA THR A 141 -8.80 4.32 -9.07
C THR A 141 -9.86 5.26 -8.50
N VAL A 142 -10.32 5.02 -7.27
CA VAL A 142 -11.48 5.73 -6.69
C VAL A 142 -11.11 6.76 -5.64
N ALA A 143 -9.94 6.64 -5.00
CA ALA A 143 -9.53 7.54 -3.95
C ALA A 143 -8.79 8.77 -4.51
N ASN A 144 -9.19 9.96 -4.07
CA ASN A 144 -8.44 11.20 -4.30
C ASN A 144 -7.73 11.64 -3.01
N VAL A 145 -7.06 10.68 -2.36
CA VAL A 145 -6.29 10.90 -1.12
C VAL A 145 -4.82 10.84 -1.46
N TRP A 146 -4.09 11.89 -1.09
CA TRP A 146 -2.67 12.03 -1.38
C TRP A 146 -1.88 12.09 -0.07
N SER A 147 -0.68 11.53 -0.09
CA SER A 147 0.27 11.68 0.99
C SER A 147 0.73 13.14 1.15
N ALA A 148 1.37 13.45 2.27
CA ALA A 148 2.19 14.65 2.36
C ALA A 148 3.30 14.62 1.30
N CYS A 149 3.82 15.80 0.95
CA CYS A 149 5.01 15.92 0.13
C CYS A 149 6.24 15.54 0.97
N GLY A 150 7.11 14.70 0.44
CA GLY A 150 8.30 14.29 1.18
C GLY A 150 9.03 13.12 0.54
N ASP A 151 10.07 12.66 1.23
CA ASP A 151 10.89 11.51 0.84
C ASP A 151 10.42 10.20 1.49
N SER A 152 9.52 10.28 2.47
CA SER A 152 8.89 9.12 3.10
C SER A 152 7.51 9.46 3.65
N VAL A 153 6.59 8.53 3.57
CA VAL A 153 5.23 8.66 4.08
C VAL A 153 4.81 7.39 4.80
N ASN A 154 3.83 7.50 5.67
CA ASN A 154 3.27 6.36 6.39
C ASN A 154 1.81 6.18 6.01
N MET A 155 1.51 5.12 5.24
CA MET A 155 0.14 4.72 4.96
C MET A 155 -0.41 3.92 6.14
N ARG A 156 -1.63 4.24 6.54
CA ARG A 156 -2.34 3.56 7.62
C ARG A 156 -3.53 2.80 7.07
N VAL A 157 -3.74 1.58 7.58
CA VAL A 157 -4.93 0.79 7.29
C VAL A 157 -5.55 0.35 8.62
N ASN A 158 -6.80 0.74 8.86
CA ASN A 158 -7.58 0.27 10.00
C ASN A 158 -8.59 -0.77 9.49
N ALA A 159 -8.25 -2.03 9.58
CA ALA A 159 -9.12 -3.13 9.19
C ALA A 159 -9.91 -3.68 10.37
N ALA A 160 -11.15 -4.08 10.14
CA ALA A 160 -11.97 -4.73 11.14
C ALA A 160 -12.88 -5.79 10.51
N MET A 161 -12.99 -6.94 11.17
CA MET A 161 -13.98 -7.96 10.90
C MET A 161 -14.99 -7.99 12.04
N THR A 162 -16.28 -7.99 11.68
CA THR A 162 -17.36 -8.18 12.64
C THR A 162 -18.15 -9.41 12.23
N ALA A 163 -18.47 -10.29 13.18
CA ALA A 163 -19.30 -11.47 12.96
C ALA A 163 -20.59 -11.38 13.76
N SER A 164 -21.67 -11.89 13.18
CA SER A 164 -22.95 -12.17 13.85
C SER A 164 -23.48 -13.53 13.41
N GLY A 165 -24.22 -14.19 14.29
CA GLY A 165 -24.64 -15.58 14.08
C GLY A 165 -23.84 -16.53 14.97
N THR A 166 -23.76 -17.82 14.62
CA THR A 166 -23.23 -18.88 15.51
C THR A 166 -21.78 -19.23 15.25
N GLY A 167 -21.22 -18.87 14.09
CA GLY A 167 -19.84 -19.21 13.68
C GLY A 167 -18.91 -18.01 13.70
N MET A 168 -17.85 -18.10 12.88
CA MET A 168 -16.78 -17.13 12.77
C MET A 168 -16.72 -16.48 11.39
N ALA A 169 -16.08 -15.32 11.35
CA ALA A 169 -15.64 -14.67 10.11
C ALA A 169 -14.19 -14.23 10.27
N THR A 170 -13.35 -14.57 9.29
CA THR A 170 -11.89 -14.35 9.34
C THR A 170 -11.45 -13.31 8.31
N VAL A 171 -10.27 -12.75 8.54
CA VAL A 171 -9.41 -12.14 7.53
C VAL A 171 -8.10 -12.93 7.57
N ASP A 172 -7.78 -13.65 6.51
CA ASP A 172 -6.62 -14.52 6.45
C ASP A 172 -5.41 -13.78 5.86
N SER A 173 -5.66 -12.91 4.88
CA SER A 173 -4.61 -12.04 4.34
C SER A 173 -5.10 -10.67 3.92
N ILE A 174 -4.15 -9.75 3.88
CA ILE A 174 -4.25 -8.45 3.20
C ILE A 174 -3.05 -8.35 2.26
N ASP A 175 -3.32 -8.23 0.99
CA ASP A 175 -2.31 -8.06 -0.05
C ASP A 175 -2.46 -6.64 -0.62
N LEU A 176 -1.41 -5.85 -0.48
CA LEU A 176 -1.28 -4.56 -1.13
C LEU A 176 -0.38 -4.76 -2.34
N ALA A 177 -0.98 -4.82 -3.50
CA ALA A 177 -0.25 -5.05 -4.73
C ALA A 177 -0.52 -3.95 -5.74
N HIS A 178 0.53 -3.60 -6.43
CA HIS A 178 0.43 -2.85 -7.66
C HIS A 178 0.28 -3.84 -8.82
N ARG A 179 -0.95 -4.33 -9.06
CA ARG A 179 -1.23 -5.22 -10.19
C ARG A 179 -1.86 -4.46 -11.34
N GLY A 180 -1.16 -4.49 -12.46
CA GLY A 180 -1.69 -4.12 -13.77
C GLY A 180 -0.57 -3.71 -14.69
N LEU A 181 -0.60 -4.21 -15.93
CA LEU A 181 0.25 -3.80 -17.06
C LEU A 181 0.16 -2.30 -17.42
N VAL A 182 -0.47 -1.49 -16.59
CA VAL A 182 -0.53 -0.03 -16.73
C VAL A 182 -0.37 0.58 -15.34
N TYR A 183 0.72 1.23 -15.12
CA TYR A 183 1.11 2.01 -13.96
C TYR A 183 0.00 2.87 -13.38
N HIS A 184 -0.55 2.51 -12.21
CA HIS A 184 -1.45 3.37 -11.46
C HIS A 184 -1.06 3.55 -9.99
N ILE A 185 0.24 3.70 -9.70
CA ILE A 185 0.61 4.60 -8.61
C ILE A 185 0.34 5.98 -9.19
N LYS A 186 -0.73 6.62 -8.74
CA LYS A 186 -0.86 8.04 -9.00
C LYS A 186 0.19 8.73 -8.13
N TYR A 187 1.34 8.98 -8.68
CA TYR A 187 2.29 9.91 -8.11
C TYR A 187 2.19 11.23 -8.85
N ARG A 188 2.42 12.29 -8.15
CA ARG A 188 2.55 13.63 -8.73
C ARG A 188 3.69 14.36 -8.06
N THR A 189 4.27 15.31 -8.78
CA THR A 189 5.20 16.26 -8.17
C THR A 189 4.45 17.14 -7.16
N CYS A 190 5.12 17.47 -6.08
CA CYS A 190 4.64 18.46 -5.13
C CYS A 190 4.54 19.84 -5.81
N ARG A 191 3.48 20.54 -5.55
CA ARG A 191 3.31 21.95 -5.94
C ARG A 191 3.54 22.84 -4.74
#